data_251fbf53b9eb76204be4047d09d46b42
#
_entry.id   251fbf53b9eb76204be4047d09d46b42
#
_cell.length_a   1.000
_cell.length_b   1.000
_cell.length_c   1.000
_cell.angle_alpha   90.00
_cell.angle_beta   90.00
_cell.angle_gamma   90.00
#
_symmetry.space_group_name_H-M   'P 1'
#
loop_
_entity.id
_entity.type
_entity.pdbx_description
1 polymer ?
#
loop_
_entity_poly.entity_id
_entity_poly.type
_entity_poly.pdbx_seq_one_letter_code
_entity_poly.pdbx_strand_id
1 'polypeptide(L)'
;MTIIVTGGAGFIGSNFIFYMLKEHPQDRIVCLDSLTYAGNLSTLAPVMEQPNFRFVKLDICDRPGVYKLFEKEKPDVIVNFAAESHVDRSIENPEVFLQTNIIGTSVLMDACRKYGISRYHQVSTDEVYGDLPLDRPDLFFHEDTPIHTSSPYSTSKASADLLVMAYHRTYGLPVTISRCSNNYGPYQFPEKLIPLMIANALADKPLPVYGEGLNVRDWLYVGDHCKAIDLILRNGTVGEVYNIGGHNEMKNIDIVKLIYEYLGKPESLIEHVQDRKGHDMRYAIDPTKIHNELGWLPETMFKDGIRLTIQWYLDHKEWWENIVNGEYQNYYKEMYGKKGL
;
A
#
# COMPACT_ATOMS: atom_id res chain seq x y z
N MET A 1 -3.50 8.25 -22.61
CA MET A 1 -2.16 7.68 -22.29
C MET A 1 -2.26 6.17 -22.12
N THR A 2 -1.16 5.44 -22.36
CA THR A 2 -1.04 4.03 -21.93
C THR A 2 -0.26 3.99 -20.63
N ILE A 3 -0.89 3.49 -19.56
CA ILE A 3 -0.31 3.45 -18.20
C ILE A 3 -0.12 1.98 -17.80
N ILE A 4 1.10 1.58 -17.46
CA ILE A 4 1.32 0.31 -16.78
C ILE A 4 1.21 0.54 -15.29
N VAL A 5 0.33 -0.22 -14.64
CA VAL A 5 0.16 -0.28 -13.18
C VAL A 5 0.68 -1.63 -12.70
N THR A 6 1.81 -1.63 -11.99
CA THR A 6 2.34 -2.87 -11.41
C THR A 6 1.74 -3.10 -10.02
N GLY A 7 1.58 -4.35 -9.61
CA GLY A 7 0.91 -4.68 -8.35
C GLY A 7 -0.59 -4.32 -8.35
N GLY A 8 -1.19 -4.26 -9.54
CA GLY A 8 -2.56 -3.79 -9.70
C GLY A 8 -3.66 -4.78 -9.27
N ALA A 9 -3.32 -6.04 -9.00
CA ALA A 9 -4.24 -7.00 -8.38
C ALA A 9 -4.21 -6.96 -6.84
N GLY A 10 -3.33 -6.14 -6.25
CA GLY A 10 -3.27 -5.85 -4.83
C GLY A 10 -4.22 -4.73 -4.40
N PHE A 11 -4.21 -4.40 -3.11
CA PHE A 11 -5.14 -3.45 -2.48
C PHE A 11 -5.14 -2.06 -3.11
N ILE A 12 -4.03 -1.32 -2.99
CA ILE A 12 -3.98 0.09 -3.44
C ILE A 12 -4.00 0.14 -4.97
N GLY A 13 -3.26 -0.76 -5.63
CA GLY A 13 -3.18 -0.82 -7.09
C GLY A 13 -4.52 -1.06 -7.77
N SER A 14 -5.38 -1.94 -7.23
CA SER A 14 -6.72 -2.18 -7.79
C SER A 14 -7.64 -0.96 -7.63
N ASN A 15 -7.64 -0.33 -6.45
CA ASN A 15 -8.41 0.90 -6.22
C ASN A 15 -7.93 2.02 -7.16
N PHE A 16 -6.62 2.13 -7.40
CA PHE A 16 -6.07 3.09 -8.36
C PHE A 16 -6.53 2.79 -9.80
N ILE A 17 -6.53 1.52 -10.20
CA ILE A 17 -7.05 1.11 -11.52
C ILE A 17 -8.53 1.49 -11.67
N PHE A 18 -9.37 1.20 -10.66
CA PHE A 18 -10.79 1.54 -10.71
C PHE A 18 -11.01 3.05 -10.79
N TYR A 19 -10.25 3.81 -10.00
CA TYR A 19 -10.27 5.26 -10.03
C TYR A 19 -9.89 5.80 -11.41
N MET A 20 -8.77 5.35 -11.99
CA MET A 20 -8.29 5.82 -13.27
C MET A 20 -9.23 5.49 -14.43
N LEU A 21 -9.79 4.29 -14.47
CA LEU A 21 -10.75 3.89 -15.49
C LEU A 21 -12.05 4.69 -15.43
N LYS A 22 -12.45 5.12 -14.23
CA LYS A 22 -13.64 5.96 -14.02
C LYS A 22 -13.39 7.42 -14.38
N GLU A 23 -12.33 8.01 -13.84
CA GLU A 23 -12.05 9.45 -13.99
C GLU A 23 -11.39 9.79 -15.34
N HIS A 24 -10.66 8.82 -15.92
CA HIS A 24 -9.92 8.98 -17.18
C HIS A 24 -10.24 7.88 -18.19
N PRO A 25 -11.49 7.75 -18.65
CA PRO A 25 -11.93 6.65 -19.53
C PRO A 25 -11.22 6.62 -20.90
N GLN A 26 -10.53 7.69 -21.28
CA GLN A 26 -9.71 7.76 -22.49
C GLN A 26 -8.30 7.16 -22.31
N ASP A 27 -7.86 6.95 -21.07
CA ASP A 27 -6.57 6.33 -20.79
C ASP A 27 -6.69 4.80 -20.86
N ARG A 28 -5.62 4.16 -21.33
CA ARG A 28 -5.52 2.69 -21.37
C ARG A 28 -4.66 2.21 -20.22
N ILE A 29 -5.20 1.27 -19.44
CA ILE A 29 -4.53 0.70 -18.27
C ILE A 29 -4.08 -0.73 -18.58
N VAL A 30 -2.79 -0.99 -18.38
CA VAL A 30 -2.20 -2.33 -18.43
C VAL A 30 -1.77 -2.70 -17.02
N CYS A 31 -2.53 -3.60 -16.38
CA CYS A 31 -2.22 -4.12 -15.05
C CYS A 31 -1.18 -5.23 -15.17
N LEU A 32 -0.02 -5.06 -14.52
CA LEU A 32 1.01 -6.08 -14.40
C LEU A 32 1.05 -6.56 -12.95
N ASP A 33 0.83 -7.86 -12.73
CA ASP A 33 0.88 -8.48 -11.41
C ASP A 33 1.35 -9.92 -11.49
N SER A 34 2.15 -10.35 -10.53
CA SER A 34 2.65 -11.74 -10.46
C SER A 34 1.64 -12.68 -9.79
N LEU A 35 0.58 -12.12 -9.14
CA LEU A 35 -0.40 -12.87 -8.35
C LEU A 35 0.26 -13.70 -7.24
N THR A 36 1.10 -13.05 -6.43
CA THR A 36 1.59 -13.62 -5.18
C THR A 36 0.48 -13.64 -4.13
N TYR A 37 0.80 -13.89 -2.87
CA TYR A 37 -0.19 -14.11 -1.80
C TYR A 37 -1.24 -12.98 -1.65
N ALA A 38 -0.87 -11.72 -1.89
CA ALA A 38 -1.76 -10.56 -1.76
C ALA A 38 -2.37 -10.09 -3.08
N GLY A 39 -1.93 -10.63 -4.22
CA GLY A 39 -2.47 -10.34 -5.55
C GLY A 39 -3.62 -11.29 -5.88
N ASN A 40 -4.84 -10.76 -6.00
CA ASN A 40 -6.01 -11.59 -6.28
C ASN A 40 -6.72 -11.14 -7.56
N LEU A 41 -6.78 -12.04 -8.55
CA LEU A 41 -7.41 -11.73 -9.83
C LEU A 41 -8.91 -11.42 -9.71
N SER A 42 -9.60 -12.02 -8.71
CA SER A 42 -11.03 -11.73 -8.46
C SER A 42 -11.28 -10.27 -8.06
N THR A 43 -10.27 -9.59 -7.51
CA THR A 43 -10.34 -8.15 -7.23
C THR A 43 -10.57 -7.33 -8.49
N LEU A 44 -9.97 -7.75 -9.61
CA LEU A 44 -10.09 -7.05 -10.90
C LEU A 44 -11.32 -7.44 -11.72
N ALA A 45 -12.15 -8.37 -11.24
CA ALA A 45 -13.34 -8.82 -11.96
C ALA A 45 -14.23 -7.67 -12.49
N PRO A 46 -14.46 -6.55 -11.74
CA PRO A 46 -15.30 -5.45 -12.22
C PRO A 46 -14.79 -4.75 -13.49
N VAL A 47 -13.51 -4.90 -13.83
CA VAL A 47 -12.88 -4.17 -14.94
C VAL A 47 -12.32 -5.08 -16.04
N MET A 48 -12.34 -6.40 -15.85
CA MET A 48 -11.74 -7.36 -16.80
C MET A 48 -12.27 -7.27 -18.23
N GLU A 49 -13.54 -6.90 -18.40
CA GLU A 49 -14.19 -6.79 -19.70
C GLU A 49 -14.14 -5.36 -20.29
N GLN A 50 -13.51 -4.39 -19.61
CA GLN A 50 -13.42 -3.04 -20.14
C GLN A 50 -12.43 -2.97 -21.29
N PRO A 51 -12.78 -2.28 -22.42
CA PRO A 51 -11.96 -2.28 -23.63
C PRO A 51 -10.62 -1.56 -23.46
N ASN A 52 -10.52 -0.65 -22.50
CA ASN A 52 -9.31 0.11 -22.17
C ASN A 52 -8.52 -0.48 -20.99
N PHE A 53 -8.89 -1.68 -20.53
CA PHE A 53 -8.17 -2.42 -19.48
C PHE A 53 -7.55 -3.71 -20.03
N ARG A 54 -6.37 -4.05 -19.53
CA ARG A 54 -5.70 -5.32 -19.81
C ARG A 54 -4.93 -5.82 -18.61
N PHE A 55 -5.14 -7.08 -18.24
CA PHE A 55 -4.33 -7.79 -17.24
C PHE A 55 -3.20 -8.59 -17.90
N VAL A 56 -2.01 -8.56 -17.28
CA VAL A 56 -0.83 -9.34 -17.66
C VAL A 56 -0.22 -9.96 -16.41
N LYS A 57 -0.22 -11.29 -16.34
CA LYS A 57 0.48 -12.02 -15.27
C LYS A 57 1.97 -12.03 -15.56
N LEU A 58 2.76 -11.29 -14.78
CA LEU A 58 4.20 -11.15 -14.96
C LEU A 58 4.85 -10.66 -13.65
N ASP A 59 6.02 -11.20 -13.34
CA ASP A 59 6.88 -10.72 -12.25
C ASP A 59 7.70 -9.52 -12.72
N ILE A 60 7.75 -8.44 -11.93
CA ILE A 60 8.60 -7.27 -12.23
C ILE A 60 10.09 -7.61 -12.26
N CYS A 61 10.50 -8.72 -11.63
CA CYS A 61 11.87 -9.24 -11.67
C CYS A 61 12.21 -9.97 -12.97
N ASP A 62 11.22 -10.38 -13.76
CA ASP A 62 11.42 -11.00 -15.08
C ASP A 62 11.81 -9.96 -16.13
N ARG A 63 13.09 -9.59 -16.18
CA ARG A 63 13.62 -8.58 -17.11
C ARG A 63 13.25 -8.83 -18.58
N PRO A 64 13.42 -10.03 -19.16
CA PRO A 64 13.00 -10.31 -20.53
C PRO A 64 11.49 -10.10 -20.74
N GLY A 65 10.67 -10.58 -19.81
CA GLY A 65 9.22 -10.43 -19.85
C GLY A 65 8.78 -8.95 -19.79
N VAL A 66 9.37 -8.18 -18.86
CA VAL A 66 9.13 -6.74 -18.72
C VAL A 66 9.51 -5.99 -19.99
N TYR A 67 10.66 -6.26 -20.56
CA TYR A 67 11.10 -5.61 -21.82
C TYR A 67 10.16 -5.93 -22.98
N LYS A 68 9.74 -7.18 -23.12
CA LYS A 68 8.77 -7.59 -24.16
C LYS A 68 7.42 -6.90 -23.96
N LEU A 69 6.99 -6.71 -22.71
CA LEU A 69 5.77 -6.00 -22.38
C LEU A 69 5.86 -4.53 -22.83
N PHE A 70 6.95 -3.82 -22.46
CA PHE A 70 7.17 -2.42 -22.83
C PHE A 70 7.23 -2.24 -24.36
N GLU A 71 7.92 -3.13 -25.05
CA GLU A 71 8.00 -3.11 -26.52
C GLU A 71 6.61 -3.23 -27.17
N LYS A 72 5.78 -4.14 -26.63
CA LYS A 72 4.42 -4.40 -27.12
C LYS A 72 3.44 -3.27 -26.79
N GLU A 73 3.40 -2.87 -25.53
CA GLU A 73 2.38 -1.94 -25.01
C GLU A 73 2.75 -0.47 -25.24
N LYS A 74 4.04 -0.16 -25.40
CA LYS A 74 4.59 1.19 -25.59
C LYS A 74 4.01 2.18 -24.56
N PRO A 75 4.19 1.91 -23.25
CA PRO A 75 3.59 2.73 -22.21
C PRO A 75 4.15 4.14 -22.22
N ASP A 76 3.30 5.11 -21.88
CA ASP A 76 3.71 6.48 -21.62
C ASP A 76 4.14 6.64 -20.15
N VAL A 77 3.45 5.97 -19.25
CA VAL A 77 3.57 6.14 -17.79
C VAL A 77 3.64 4.78 -17.09
N ILE A 78 4.46 4.70 -16.04
CA ILE A 78 4.53 3.55 -15.13
C ILE A 78 4.18 4.02 -13.72
N VAL A 79 3.27 3.30 -13.05
CA VAL A 79 2.98 3.47 -11.63
C VAL A 79 3.32 2.17 -10.91
N ASN A 80 4.33 2.20 -10.05
CA ASN A 80 4.83 1.02 -9.37
C ASN A 80 4.22 0.86 -7.98
N PHE A 81 3.20 -0.01 -7.87
CA PHE A 81 2.66 -0.50 -6.60
C PHE A 81 3.22 -1.87 -6.21
N ALA A 82 3.83 -2.60 -7.16
CA ALA A 82 4.34 -3.94 -6.89
C ALA A 82 5.39 -3.92 -5.79
N ALA A 83 5.10 -4.60 -4.70
CA ALA A 83 5.97 -4.73 -3.54
C ALA A 83 5.54 -5.90 -2.66
N GLU A 84 6.49 -6.54 -2.02
CA GLU A 84 6.25 -7.26 -0.78
C GLU A 84 6.07 -6.23 0.34
N SER A 85 4.99 -6.33 1.16
CA SER A 85 4.56 -5.21 2.02
C SER A 85 4.19 -5.59 3.46
N HIS A 86 4.34 -6.84 3.88
CA HIS A 86 4.00 -7.27 5.23
C HIS A 86 5.24 -7.31 6.13
N VAL A 87 5.30 -6.42 7.15
CA VAL A 87 6.47 -6.26 8.01
C VAL A 87 6.85 -7.58 8.69
N ASP A 88 5.89 -8.31 9.29
CA ASP A 88 6.19 -9.57 9.98
C ASP A 88 6.82 -10.61 9.02
N ARG A 89 6.32 -10.73 7.79
CA ARG A 89 6.92 -11.58 6.75
C ARG A 89 8.33 -11.13 6.40
N SER A 90 8.62 -9.82 6.43
CA SER A 90 9.97 -9.31 6.15
C SER A 90 10.99 -9.67 7.22
N ILE A 91 10.52 -9.84 8.48
CA ILE A 91 11.37 -10.28 9.60
C ILE A 91 11.69 -11.78 9.47
N GLU A 92 10.74 -12.57 8.98
CA GLU A 92 10.91 -14.01 8.79
C GLU A 92 11.70 -14.35 7.52
N ASN A 93 11.43 -13.67 6.41
CA ASN A 93 12.07 -13.90 5.12
C ASN A 93 12.38 -12.57 4.40
N PRO A 94 13.47 -11.89 4.73
CA PRO A 94 13.82 -10.60 4.13
C PRO A 94 14.21 -10.68 2.65
N GLU A 95 14.73 -11.82 2.18
CA GLU A 95 15.26 -11.97 0.82
C GLU A 95 14.20 -11.67 -0.26
N VAL A 96 12.97 -12.13 -0.08
CA VAL A 96 11.86 -11.88 -1.02
C VAL A 96 11.60 -10.39 -1.18
N PHE A 97 11.71 -9.62 -0.07
CA PHE A 97 11.54 -8.17 -0.08
C PHE A 97 12.66 -7.47 -0.85
N LEU A 98 13.90 -7.91 -0.68
CA LEU A 98 15.04 -7.36 -1.44
C LEU A 98 14.87 -7.65 -2.93
N GLN A 99 14.49 -8.87 -3.27
CA GLN A 99 14.29 -9.30 -4.66
C GLN A 99 13.16 -8.48 -5.31
N THR A 100 11.98 -8.44 -4.73
CA THR A 100 10.84 -7.75 -5.32
C THR A 100 11.01 -6.24 -5.29
N ASN A 101 11.28 -5.67 -4.10
CA ASN A 101 11.21 -4.23 -3.92
C ASN A 101 12.42 -3.49 -4.51
N ILE A 102 13.61 -4.10 -4.50
CA ILE A 102 14.85 -3.47 -5.01
C ILE A 102 15.15 -3.94 -6.43
N ILE A 103 15.32 -5.25 -6.62
CA ILE A 103 15.72 -5.78 -7.94
C ILE A 103 14.59 -5.58 -8.95
N GLY A 104 13.33 -5.86 -8.56
CA GLY A 104 12.17 -5.59 -9.41
C GLY A 104 12.06 -4.13 -9.82
N THR A 105 12.26 -3.19 -8.88
CA THR A 105 12.32 -1.75 -9.19
C THR A 105 13.46 -1.42 -10.16
N SER A 106 14.65 -2.01 -9.98
CA SER A 106 15.78 -1.84 -10.92
C SER A 106 15.42 -2.28 -12.34
N VAL A 107 14.73 -3.42 -12.49
CA VAL A 107 14.30 -3.93 -13.80
C VAL A 107 13.33 -2.94 -14.48
N LEU A 108 12.35 -2.40 -13.72
CA LEU A 108 11.43 -1.39 -14.23
C LEU A 108 12.16 -0.11 -14.65
N MET A 109 13.11 0.38 -13.84
CA MET A 109 13.90 1.58 -14.13
C MET A 109 14.72 1.42 -15.39
N ASP A 110 15.37 0.25 -15.58
CA ASP A 110 16.11 -0.07 -16.80
C ASP A 110 15.19 -0.10 -18.04
N ALA A 111 13.98 -0.66 -17.90
CA ALA A 111 12.99 -0.66 -18.97
C ALA A 111 12.55 0.77 -19.29
N CYS A 112 12.25 1.60 -18.28
CA CYS A 112 11.91 3.01 -18.44
C CYS A 112 12.98 3.77 -19.22
N ARG A 113 14.25 3.57 -18.85
CA ARG A 113 15.38 4.18 -19.55
C ARG A 113 15.50 3.72 -21.01
N LYS A 114 15.37 2.39 -21.23
CA LYS A 114 15.50 1.80 -22.57
C LYS A 114 14.43 2.26 -23.54
N TYR A 115 13.19 2.39 -23.07
CA TYR A 115 12.02 2.68 -23.91
C TYR A 115 11.57 4.12 -23.86
N GLY A 116 12.24 5.00 -23.09
CA GLY A 116 11.99 6.45 -23.09
C GLY A 116 10.64 6.83 -22.48
N ILE A 117 10.29 6.29 -21.31
CA ILE A 117 9.02 6.55 -20.61
C ILE A 117 8.92 8.02 -20.20
N SER A 118 7.75 8.61 -20.37
CA SER A 118 7.51 10.04 -20.05
C SER A 118 7.35 10.32 -18.56
N ARG A 119 6.94 9.31 -17.77
CA ARG A 119 6.80 9.42 -16.30
C ARG A 119 6.88 8.05 -15.64
N TYR A 120 7.69 7.97 -14.57
CA TYR A 120 7.70 6.84 -13.62
C TYR A 120 7.29 7.36 -12.24
N HIS A 121 6.32 6.71 -11.61
CA HIS A 121 5.90 7.01 -10.25
C HIS A 121 6.13 5.81 -9.34
N GLN A 122 6.89 6.03 -8.26
CA GLN A 122 7.13 5.04 -7.21
C GLN A 122 6.18 5.29 -6.05
N VAL A 123 5.36 4.30 -5.71
CA VAL A 123 4.57 4.33 -4.48
C VAL A 123 5.39 3.73 -3.34
N SER A 124 5.66 4.55 -2.33
CA SER A 124 6.46 4.22 -1.15
C SER A 124 5.64 4.41 0.14
N THR A 125 6.29 4.44 1.28
CA THR A 125 5.68 4.44 2.62
C THR A 125 6.39 5.42 3.54
N ASP A 126 5.68 5.94 4.53
CA ASP A 126 6.22 6.74 5.63
C ASP A 126 7.15 5.93 6.55
N GLU A 127 7.06 4.61 6.57
CA GLU A 127 7.92 3.73 7.35
C GLU A 127 9.42 3.87 7.00
N VAL A 128 9.76 4.49 5.87
CA VAL A 128 11.15 4.78 5.50
C VAL A 128 11.79 5.82 6.41
N TYR A 129 11.00 6.67 7.05
CA TYR A 129 11.48 7.73 7.95
C TYR A 129 11.85 7.23 9.36
N GLY A 130 11.30 6.08 9.77
CA GLY A 130 11.53 5.49 11.10
C GLY A 130 10.43 5.84 12.08
N ASP A 131 10.78 6.03 13.34
CA ASP A 131 9.88 6.16 14.48
C ASP A 131 9.83 7.57 15.04
N LEU A 132 8.66 8.01 15.48
CA LEU A 132 8.45 9.25 16.24
C LEU A 132 8.07 8.93 17.69
N PRO A 133 8.59 9.69 18.67
CA PRO A 133 8.25 9.52 20.07
C PRO A 133 6.79 9.93 20.35
N LEU A 134 6.10 9.15 21.20
CA LEU A 134 4.70 9.41 21.56
C LEU A 134 4.49 10.70 22.35
N ASP A 135 5.50 11.14 23.10
CA ASP A 135 5.48 12.35 23.93
C ASP A 135 5.78 13.64 23.15
N ARG A 136 6.01 13.53 21.84
CA ARG A 136 6.30 14.67 20.96
C ARG A 136 5.27 14.74 19.82
N PRO A 137 4.00 15.06 20.10
CA PRO A 137 2.94 15.16 19.09
C PRO A 137 3.16 16.30 18.08
N ASP A 138 4.10 17.21 18.37
CA ASP A 138 4.52 18.31 17.51
C ASP A 138 5.45 17.89 16.36
N LEU A 139 6.00 16.68 16.41
CA LEU A 139 6.91 16.18 15.37
C LEU A 139 6.16 15.46 14.25
N PHE A 140 6.56 15.76 13.02
CA PHE A 140 6.05 15.13 11.81
C PHE A 140 7.22 14.83 10.86
N PHE A 141 7.06 13.82 10.02
CA PHE A 141 7.98 13.55 8.93
C PHE A 141 7.68 14.47 7.74
N HIS A 142 8.70 15.14 7.27
CA HIS A 142 8.71 15.93 6.04
C HIS A 142 9.49 15.20 4.94
N GLU A 143 9.38 15.63 3.69
CA GLU A 143 10.04 14.96 2.57
C GLU A 143 11.57 14.98 2.65
N ASP A 144 12.14 15.95 3.36
CA ASP A 144 13.59 16.09 3.65
C ASP A 144 14.04 15.39 4.95
N THR A 145 13.12 14.79 5.71
CA THR A 145 13.47 14.00 6.90
C THR A 145 14.44 12.88 6.51
N PRO A 146 15.56 12.71 7.22
CA PRO A 146 16.51 11.63 6.94
C PRO A 146 15.84 10.24 7.02
N ILE A 147 16.21 9.37 6.09
CA ILE A 147 15.75 7.98 6.08
C ILE A 147 16.38 7.23 7.25
N HIS A 148 15.57 6.60 8.10
CA HIS A 148 15.99 5.85 9.28
C HIS A 148 15.10 4.64 9.54
N THR A 149 15.27 3.59 8.74
CA THR A 149 14.38 2.42 8.69
C THR A 149 14.52 1.48 9.89
N SER A 150 13.40 0.88 10.35
CA SER A 150 13.34 -0.02 11.51
C SER A 150 13.12 -1.49 11.14
N SER A 151 12.79 -1.81 9.90
CA SER A 151 12.47 -3.18 9.46
C SER A 151 13.10 -3.53 8.11
N PRO A 152 13.26 -4.83 7.77
CA PRO A 152 13.68 -5.23 6.43
C PRO A 152 12.74 -4.73 5.34
N TYR A 153 11.43 -4.67 5.60
CA TYR A 153 10.46 -4.09 4.68
C TYR A 153 10.75 -2.61 4.42
N SER A 154 10.79 -1.78 5.48
CA SER A 154 11.04 -0.33 5.32
C SER A 154 12.40 -0.06 4.67
N THR A 155 13.44 -0.87 5.01
CA THR A 155 14.76 -0.80 4.35
C THR A 155 14.67 -1.10 2.86
N SER A 156 13.90 -2.11 2.44
CA SER A 156 13.74 -2.45 1.03
C SER A 156 13.01 -1.34 0.25
N LYS A 157 12.01 -0.70 0.87
CA LYS A 157 11.29 0.44 0.28
C LYS A 157 12.17 1.67 0.18
N ALA A 158 12.93 2.00 1.23
CA ALA A 158 13.91 3.09 1.22
C ALA A 158 14.99 2.90 0.15
N SER A 159 15.49 1.66 0.01
CA SER A 159 16.46 1.32 -1.04
C SER A 159 15.88 1.51 -2.45
N ALA A 160 14.62 1.15 -2.66
CA ALA A 160 13.92 1.40 -3.91
C ALA A 160 13.78 2.92 -4.20
N ASP A 161 13.41 3.72 -3.20
CA ASP A 161 13.33 5.18 -3.32
C ASP A 161 14.66 5.79 -3.71
N LEU A 162 15.74 5.38 -3.03
CA LEU A 162 17.10 5.85 -3.31
C LEU A 162 17.55 5.45 -4.73
N LEU A 163 17.21 4.24 -5.17
CA LEU A 163 17.49 3.77 -6.51
C LEU A 163 16.76 4.61 -7.57
N VAL A 164 15.47 4.87 -7.39
CA VAL A 164 14.65 5.71 -8.29
C VAL A 164 15.26 7.10 -8.42
N MET A 165 15.64 7.73 -7.29
CA MET A 165 16.29 9.05 -7.29
C MET A 165 17.68 9.02 -7.93
N ALA A 166 18.43 7.93 -7.77
CA ALA A 166 19.72 7.77 -8.43
C ALA A 166 19.57 7.70 -9.96
N TYR A 167 18.54 6.98 -10.46
CA TYR A 167 18.26 6.94 -11.91
C TYR A 167 17.84 8.31 -12.45
N HIS A 168 17.09 9.09 -11.69
CA HIS A 168 16.79 10.48 -12.04
C HIS A 168 18.07 11.32 -12.18
N ARG A 169 18.91 11.31 -11.16
CA ARG A 169 20.14 12.12 -11.12
C ARG A 169 21.16 11.69 -12.17
N THR A 170 21.30 10.37 -12.40
CA THR A 170 22.34 9.80 -13.28
C THR A 170 21.91 9.82 -14.75
N TYR A 171 20.64 9.51 -15.02
CA TYR A 171 20.15 9.28 -16.39
C TYR A 171 19.07 10.27 -16.83
N GLY A 172 18.65 11.19 -15.94
CA GLY A 172 17.60 12.16 -16.26
C GLY A 172 16.20 11.55 -16.39
N LEU A 173 15.96 10.35 -15.81
CA LEU A 173 14.64 9.74 -15.87
C LEU A 173 13.58 10.63 -15.19
N PRO A 174 12.41 10.82 -15.80
CA PRO A 174 11.32 11.65 -15.26
C PRO A 174 10.56 10.86 -14.18
N VAL A 175 11.04 10.92 -12.95
CA VAL A 175 10.48 10.17 -11.81
C VAL A 175 9.76 11.07 -10.82
N THR A 176 8.82 10.50 -10.08
CA THR A 176 8.25 11.04 -8.83
C THR A 176 8.09 9.92 -7.82
N ILE A 177 8.10 10.25 -6.54
CA ILE A 177 7.89 9.31 -5.44
C ILE A 177 6.77 9.84 -4.56
N SER A 178 5.85 8.98 -4.12
CA SER A 178 4.94 9.27 -3.03
C SER A 178 5.26 8.40 -1.82
N ARG A 179 5.28 9.00 -0.62
CA ARG A 179 5.36 8.30 0.66
C ARG A 179 4.04 8.48 1.38
N CYS A 180 3.29 7.40 1.53
CA CYS A 180 1.96 7.47 2.11
C CYS A 180 1.93 6.94 3.54
N SER A 181 1.00 7.46 4.33
CA SER A 181 0.62 6.90 5.62
C SER A 181 -0.19 5.60 5.47
N ASN A 182 -0.61 4.99 6.58
CA ASN A 182 -1.32 3.71 6.59
C ASN A 182 -2.64 3.78 5.82
N ASN A 183 -2.72 3.04 4.73
CA ASN A 183 -3.93 2.99 3.91
C ASN A 183 -4.97 2.02 4.49
N TYR A 184 -6.26 2.36 4.33
CA TYR A 184 -7.39 1.48 4.62
C TYR A 184 -8.53 1.70 3.61
N GLY A 185 -9.40 0.69 3.46
CA GLY A 185 -10.52 0.77 2.52
C GLY A 185 -10.88 -0.56 1.86
N PRO A 186 -11.70 -0.52 0.80
CA PRO A 186 -12.10 -1.69 0.02
C PRO A 186 -10.92 -2.49 -0.53
N TYR A 187 -11.07 -3.82 -0.59
CA TYR A 187 -10.08 -4.75 -1.13
C TYR A 187 -8.74 -4.85 -0.37
N GLN A 188 -8.65 -4.32 0.86
CA GLN A 188 -7.45 -4.51 1.68
C GLN A 188 -7.35 -5.97 2.13
N PHE A 189 -6.15 -6.56 1.98
CA PHE A 189 -5.93 -7.97 2.27
C PHE A 189 -6.15 -8.31 3.76
N PRO A 190 -6.83 -9.43 4.09
CA PRO A 190 -7.28 -9.76 5.46
C PRO A 190 -6.20 -9.94 6.53
N GLU A 191 -4.91 -9.91 6.18
CA GLU A 191 -3.81 -9.95 7.17
C GLU A 191 -3.53 -8.60 7.85
N LYS A 192 -4.05 -7.50 7.29
CA LYS A 192 -3.84 -6.15 7.83
C LYS A 192 -4.84 -5.85 8.96
N LEU A 193 -4.48 -4.94 9.86
CA LEU A 193 -5.20 -4.66 11.11
C LEU A 193 -6.72 -4.53 10.90
N ILE A 194 -7.16 -3.59 10.08
CA ILE A 194 -8.60 -3.28 9.93
C ILE A 194 -9.38 -4.48 9.36
N PRO A 195 -9.02 -5.05 8.20
CA PRO A 195 -9.79 -6.17 7.66
C PRO A 195 -9.69 -7.44 8.51
N LEU A 196 -8.55 -7.69 9.19
CA LEU A 196 -8.40 -8.80 10.12
C LEU A 196 -9.38 -8.69 11.29
N MET A 197 -9.46 -7.50 11.91
CA MET A 197 -10.38 -7.27 13.03
C MET A 197 -11.84 -7.40 12.59
N ILE A 198 -12.20 -6.90 11.40
CA ILE A 198 -13.55 -7.05 10.86
C ILE A 198 -13.88 -8.54 10.64
N ALA A 199 -13.01 -9.29 9.98
CA ALA A 199 -13.24 -10.71 9.68
C ALA A 199 -13.35 -11.55 10.96
N ASN A 200 -12.46 -11.31 11.94
CA ASN A 200 -12.49 -12.02 13.21
C ASN A 200 -13.73 -11.66 14.04
N ALA A 201 -14.09 -10.38 14.14
CA ALA A 201 -15.27 -9.94 14.87
C ALA A 201 -16.56 -10.56 14.28
N LEU A 202 -16.68 -10.62 12.95
CA LEU A 202 -17.82 -11.25 12.27
C LEU A 202 -17.90 -12.76 12.54
N ALA A 203 -16.76 -13.41 12.77
CA ALA A 203 -16.67 -14.85 13.06
C ALA A 203 -16.66 -15.16 14.57
N ASP A 204 -16.88 -14.16 15.45
CA ASP A 204 -16.77 -14.26 16.92
C ASP A 204 -15.43 -14.87 17.40
N LYS A 205 -14.35 -14.54 16.66
CA LYS A 205 -12.98 -14.95 16.97
C LYS A 205 -12.23 -13.86 17.75
N PRO A 206 -11.14 -14.23 18.47
CA PRO A 206 -10.28 -13.26 19.13
C PRO A 206 -9.76 -12.17 18.18
N LEU A 207 -9.69 -10.94 18.72
CA LEU A 207 -9.13 -9.76 18.04
C LEU A 207 -7.71 -9.54 18.55
N PRO A 208 -6.66 -10.05 17.86
CA PRO A 208 -5.29 -9.99 18.36
C PRO A 208 -4.74 -8.55 18.29
N VAL A 209 -4.36 -8.02 19.45
CA VAL A 209 -3.74 -6.70 19.58
C VAL A 209 -2.31 -6.87 20.06
N TYR A 210 -1.33 -6.37 19.29
CA TYR A 210 0.07 -6.39 19.68
C TYR A 210 0.32 -5.50 20.91
N GLY A 211 0.95 -6.06 21.95
CA GLY A 211 1.19 -5.36 23.21
C GLY A 211 -0.10 -4.75 23.78
N GLU A 212 -0.03 -3.49 24.19
CA GLU A 212 -1.20 -2.73 24.67
C GLU A 212 -1.96 -2.00 23.56
N GLY A 213 -1.53 -2.14 22.30
CA GLY A 213 -2.14 -1.47 21.14
C GLY A 213 -1.96 0.05 21.12
N LEU A 214 -0.93 0.57 21.82
CA LEU A 214 -0.67 2.01 21.96
C LEU A 214 0.04 2.63 20.76
N ASN A 215 0.49 1.83 19.80
CA ASN A 215 1.12 2.32 18.58
C ASN A 215 0.15 3.23 17.82
N VAL A 216 0.64 4.41 17.45
CA VAL A 216 -0.13 5.42 16.72
C VAL A 216 0.22 5.37 15.23
N ARG A 217 -0.81 5.40 14.39
CA ARG A 217 -0.66 5.47 12.92
C ARG A 217 -1.54 6.59 12.38
N ASP A 218 -1.06 7.24 11.35
CA ASP A 218 -1.88 8.11 10.53
C ASP A 218 -2.61 7.26 9.48
N TRP A 219 -3.93 7.45 9.35
CA TRP A 219 -4.79 6.61 8.51
C TRP A 219 -5.33 7.36 7.33
N LEU A 220 -5.02 6.87 6.13
CA LEU A 220 -5.38 7.45 4.85
C LEU A 220 -6.39 6.56 4.11
N TYR A 221 -7.56 7.12 3.78
CA TYR A 221 -8.52 6.38 2.96
C TYR A 221 -7.97 6.16 1.55
N VAL A 222 -8.07 4.93 1.05
CA VAL A 222 -7.44 4.52 -0.21
C VAL A 222 -7.91 5.34 -1.42
N GLY A 223 -9.18 5.79 -1.42
CA GLY A 223 -9.71 6.67 -2.46
C GLY A 223 -8.99 8.02 -2.54
N ASP A 224 -8.68 8.62 -1.39
CA ASP A 224 -7.94 9.88 -1.33
C ASP A 224 -6.49 9.70 -1.76
N HIS A 225 -5.87 8.55 -1.41
CA HIS A 225 -4.54 8.20 -1.91
C HIS A 225 -4.51 8.09 -3.44
N CYS A 226 -5.50 7.41 -4.04
CA CYS A 226 -5.59 7.30 -5.52
C CYS A 226 -5.68 8.67 -6.19
N LYS A 227 -6.47 9.61 -5.63
CA LYS A 227 -6.54 11.00 -6.11
C LYS A 227 -5.20 11.71 -6.03
N ALA A 228 -4.46 11.54 -4.92
CA ALA A 228 -3.14 12.12 -4.75
C ALA A 228 -2.16 11.63 -5.81
N ILE A 229 -2.11 10.31 -6.05
CA ILE A 229 -1.24 9.72 -7.06
C ILE A 229 -1.57 10.26 -8.46
N ASP A 230 -2.85 10.34 -8.83
CA ASP A 230 -3.26 10.89 -10.13
C ASP A 230 -2.80 12.34 -10.29
N LEU A 231 -2.97 13.19 -9.27
CA LEU A 231 -2.48 14.56 -9.27
C LEU A 231 -0.95 14.64 -9.45
N ILE A 232 -0.20 13.81 -8.73
CA ILE A 232 1.27 13.74 -8.86
C ILE A 232 1.67 13.28 -10.26
N LEU A 233 0.99 12.28 -10.83
CA LEU A 233 1.28 11.80 -12.19
C LEU A 233 1.12 12.91 -13.24
N ARG A 234 0.10 13.72 -13.11
CA ARG A 234 -0.24 14.75 -14.10
C ARG A 234 0.50 16.05 -13.88
N ASN A 235 0.67 16.47 -12.64
CA ASN A 235 1.10 17.82 -12.28
C ASN A 235 2.34 17.87 -11.37
N GLY A 236 2.76 16.73 -10.79
CA GLY A 236 3.89 16.69 -9.87
C GLY A 236 5.21 17.04 -10.55
N THR A 237 6.08 17.72 -9.82
CA THR A 237 7.41 18.10 -10.27
C THR A 237 8.31 16.89 -10.40
N VAL A 238 8.97 16.74 -11.54
CA VAL A 238 9.92 15.64 -11.80
C VAL A 238 11.11 15.71 -10.83
N GLY A 239 11.48 14.56 -10.28
CA GLY A 239 12.57 14.45 -9.31
C GLY A 239 12.14 14.72 -7.86
N GLU A 240 10.85 14.94 -7.62
CA GLU A 240 10.34 15.27 -6.29
C GLU A 240 9.68 14.10 -5.57
N VAL A 241 9.74 14.17 -4.24
CA VAL A 241 9.04 13.30 -3.30
C VAL A 241 7.84 14.06 -2.74
N TYR A 242 6.71 13.38 -2.56
CA TYR A 242 5.49 13.91 -1.96
C TYR A 242 5.01 13.02 -0.82
N ASN A 243 4.85 13.58 0.36
CA ASN A 243 4.18 12.93 1.48
C ASN A 243 2.66 12.99 1.32
N ILE A 244 1.98 11.86 1.56
CA ILE A 244 0.53 11.75 1.44
C ILE A 244 -0.02 11.21 2.77
N GLY A 245 -0.48 12.10 3.64
CA GLY A 245 -0.99 11.81 4.98
C GLY A 245 -2.50 12.02 5.11
N GLY A 246 -3.13 11.24 6.00
CA GLY A 246 -4.56 11.32 6.25
C GLY A 246 -4.98 12.37 7.28
N HIS A 247 -4.04 12.88 8.08
CA HIS A 247 -4.30 13.68 9.29
C HIS A 247 -5.25 13.00 10.30
N ASN A 248 -5.19 11.67 10.36
CA ASN A 248 -6.04 10.84 11.19
C ASN A 248 -5.17 9.94 12.09
N GLU A 249 -4.38 10.53 12.98
CA GLU A 249 -3.56 9.78 13.93
C GLU A 249 -4.46 9.08 14.95
N MET A 250 -4.35 7.75 15.04
CA MET A 250 -5.12 6.93 15.99
C MET A 250 -4.28 5.80 16.55
N LYS A 251 -4.53 5.43 17.81
CA LYS A 251 -3.97 4.23 18.41
C LYS A 251 -4.63 2.98 17.82
N ASN A 252 -3.86 1.92 17.65
CA ASN A 252 -4.37 0.66 17.13
C ASN A 252 -5.53 0.11 17.97
N ILE A 253 -5.44 0.23 19.32
CA ILE A 253 -6.50 -0.23 20.22
C ILE A 253 -7.83 0.54 20.01
N ASP A 254 -7.75 1.86 19.73
CA ASP A 254 -8.95 2.67 19.52
C ASP A 254 -9.66 2.28 18.21
N ILE A 255 -8.90 1.90 17.18
CA ILE A 255 -9.46 1.36 15.93
C ILE A 255 -10.17 0.03 16.16
N VAL A 256 -9.55 -0.88 16.92
CA VAL A 256 -10.18 -2.16 17.26
C VAL A 256 -11.49 -1.96 18.02
N LYS A 257 -11.51 -0.99 18.96
CA LYS A 257 -12.74 -0.60 19.68
C LYS A 257 -13.83 -0.09 18.75
N LEU A 258 -13.51 0.82 17.84
CA LEU A 258 -14.47 1.32 16.85
C LEU A 258 -15.06 0.20 16.00
N ILE A 259 -14.25 -0.79 15.59
CA ILE A 259 -14.71 -1.90 14.76
C ILE A 259 -15.67 -2.80 15.52
N TYR A 260 -15.32 -3.25 16.75
CA TYR A 260 -16.21 -4.15 17.47
C TYR A 260 -17.50 -3.45 17.91
N GLU A 261 -17.44 -2.18 18.31
CA GLU A 261 -18.61 -1.38 18.64
C GLU A 261 -19.55 -1.23 17.44
N TYR A 262 -19.02 -0.88 16.26
CA TYR A 262 -19.80 -0.76 15.04
C TYR A 262 -20.50 -2.08 14.66
N LEU A 263 -19.83 -3.21 14.87
CA LEU A 263 -20.37 -4.53 14.58
C LEU A 263 -21.25 -5.10 15.69
N GLY A 264 -21.44 -4.36 16.81
CA GLY A 264 -22.22 -4.84 17.96
C GLY A 264 -21.60 -6.04 18.68
N LYS A 265 -20.28 -6.16 18.68
CA LYS A 265 -19.54 -7.27 19.29
C LYS A 265 -19.00 -6.88 20.67
N PRO A 266 -18.79 -7.85 21.59
CA PRO A 266 -18.31 -7.57 22.93
C PRO A 266 -16.82 -7.27 22.97
N GLU A 267 -16.38 -6.39 23.87
CA GLU A 267 -14.97 -6.07 24.12
C GLU A 267 -14.14 -7.29 24.53
N SER A 268 -14.77 -8.30 25.13
CA SER A 268 -14.12 -9.55 25.53
C SER A 268 -13.50 -10.35 24.39
N LEU A 269 -13.73 -9.96 23.13
CA LEU A 269 -13.02 -10.54 21.99
C LEU A 269 -11.59 -10.01 21.85
N ILE A 270 -11.23 -8.89 22.50
CA ILE A 270 -9.85 -8.37 22.44
C ILE A 270 -8.91 -9.33 23.16
N GLU A 271 -7.85 -9.74 22.49
CA GLU A 271 -6.77 -10.56 23.02
C GLU A 271 -5.43 -9.86 22.80
N HIS A 272 -4.76 -9.49 23.91
CA HIS A 272 -3.43 -8.93 23.85
C HIS A 272 -2.40 -10.02 23.58
N VAL A 273 -1.65 -9.87 22.48
CA VAL A 273 -0.61 -10.82 22.05
C VAL A 273 0.77 -10.19 22.20
N GLN A 274 1.82 -11.04 22.20
CA GLN A 274 3.20 -10.54 22.28
C GLN A 274 3.49 -9.55 21.14
N ASP A 275 4.08 -8.41 21.52
CA ASP A 275 4.46 -7.39 20.55
C ASP A 275 5.57 -7.89 19.62
N ARG A 276 5.59 -7.36 18.39
CA ARG A 276 6.60 -7.69 17.38
C ARG A 276 7.92 -6.95 17.65
N LYS A 277 9.02 -7.52 17.17
CA LYS A 277 10.35 -6.88 17.26
C LYS A 277 10.40 -5.64 16.35
N GLY A 278 11.01 -4.56 16.84
CA GLY A 278 11.17 -3.33 16.07
C GLY A 278 9.84 -2.67 15.71
N HIS A 279 8.85 -2.74 16.60
CA HIS A 279 7.54 -2.13 16.38
C HIS A 279 7.59 -0.63 16.69
N ASP A 280 7.66 0.18 15.67
CA ASP A 280 7.65 1.64 15.78
C ASP A 280 6.40 2.14 16.49
N MET A 281 6.58 3.14 17.36
CA MET A 281 5.52 3.64 18.22
C MET A 281 4.59 4.62 17.53
N ARG A 282 5.12 5.51 16.68
CA ARG A 282 4.28 6.52 16.03
C ARG A 282 4.78 6.86 14.64
N TYR A 283 3.84 6.93 13.69
CA TYR A 283 4.03 7.54 12.37
C TYR A 283 3.08 8.71 12.21
N ALA A 284 3.61 9.84 11.77
CA ALA A 284 2.85 11.02 11.38
C ALA A 284 3.61 11.75 10.28
N ILE A 285 2.98 11.98 9.15
CA ILE A 285 3.60 12.69 8.03
C ILE A 285 2.92 14.03 7.76
N ASP A 286 3.70 14.99 7.30
CA ASP A 286 3.21 16.31 6.90
C ASP A 286 2.95 16.32 5.39
N PRO A 287 1.69 16.47 4.92
CA PRO A 287 1.35 16.57 3.51
C PRO A 287 1.32 18.03 3.00
N THR A 288 1.91 18.98 3.72
CA THR A 288 1.87 20.40 3.35
C THR A 288 2.41 20.67 1.95
N LYS A 289 3.46 19.94 1.53
CA LYS A 289 4.04 20.11 0.19
C LYS A 289 3.05 19.77 -0.92
N ILE A 290 2.41 18.61 -0.87
CA ILE A 290 1.44 18.22 -1.90
C ILE A 290 0.23 19.16 -1.91
N HIS A 291 -0.19 19.66 -0.74
CA HIS A 291 -1.23 20.66 -0.65
C HIS A 291 -0.83 21.96 -1.34
N ASN A 292 0.33 22.51 -1.02
CA ASN A 292 0.78 23.79 -1.55
C ASN A 292 1.05 23.75 -3.05
N GLU A 293 1.65 22.65 -3.55
CA GLU A 293 2.03 22.53 -4.94
C GLU A 293 0.88 22.04 -5.84
N LEU A 294 0.05 21.12 -5.36
CA LEU A 294 -0.95 20.42 -6.16
C LEU A 294 -2.39 20.62 -5.68
N GLY A 295 -2.60 21.32 -4.56
CA GLY A 295 -3.94 21.59 -4.01
C GLY A 295 -4.62 20.37 -3.37
N TRP A 296 -3.91 19.26 -3.17
CA TRP A 296 -4.48 18.05 -2.59
C TRP A 296 -4.64 18.14 -1.07
N LEU A 297 -5.78 17.67 -0.59
CA LEU A 297 -6.05 17.36 0.83
C LEU A 297 -6.87 16.06 0.91
N PRO A 298 -6.74 15.27 2.00
CA PRO A 298 -7.63 14.15 2.23
C PRO A 298 -9.06 14.65 2.44
N GLU A 299 -10.02 14.05 1.76
CA GLU A 299 -11.45 14.41 1.84
C GLU A 299 -12.20 13.52 2.82
N THR A 300 -11.68 12.31 3.09
CA THR A 300 -12.35 11.28 3.91
C THR A 300 -11.79 11.28 5.32
N MET A 301 -12.56 11.81 6.27
CA MET A 301 -12.22 11.69 7.69
C MET A 301 -12.31 10.22 8.14
N PHE A 302 -11.42 9.80 9.06
CA PHE A 302 -11.34 8.40 9.49
C PHE A 302 -12.69 7.83 9.97
N LYS A 303 -13.46 8.63 10.73
CA LYS A 303 -14.78 8.22 11.24
C LYS A 303 -15.76 7.81 10.13
N ASP A 304 -15.71 8.48 8.99
CA ASP A 304 -16.57 8.17 7.85
C ASP A 304 -15.98 7.05 6.99
N GLY A 305 -14.68 7.11 6.73
CA GLY A 305 -13.97 6.10 5.95
C GLY A 305 -14.01 4.71 6.58
N ILE A 306 -13.90 4.61 7.93
CA ILE A 306 -13.98 3.31 8.60
C ILE A 306 -15.37 2.68 8.46
N ARG A 307 -16.45 3.48 8.51
CA ARG A 307 -17.81 3.00 8.28
C ARG A 307 -17.99 2.48 6.86
N LEU A 308 -17.53 3.26 5.87
CA LEU A 308 -17.54 2.82 4.48
C LEU A 308 -16.77 1.51 4.29
N THR A 309 -15.62 1.39 4.95
CA THR A 309 -14.79 0.18 4.89
C THR A 309 -15.50 -1.01 5.51
N ILE A 310 -16.03 -0.90 6.74
CA ILE A 310 -16.74 -1.99 7.40
C ILE A 310 -17.96 -2.40 6.55
N GLN A 311 -18.74 -1.44 6.05
CA GLN A 311 -19.89 -1.75 5.21
C GLN A 311 -19.48 -2.50 3.95
N TRP A 312 -18.38 -2.08 3.32
CA TRP A 312 -17.87 -2.78 2.15
C TRP A 312 -17.54 -4.26 2.45
N TYR A 313 -16.90 -4.58 3.59
CA TYR A 313 -16.61 -5.97 3.98
C TYR A 313 -17.88 -6.76 4.29
N LEU A 314 -18.92 -6.12 4.83
CA LEU A 314 -20.23 -6.75 5.05
C LEU A 314 -20.92 -7.12 3.73
N ASP A 315 -20.80 -6.25 2.72
CA ASP A 315 -21.44 -6.43 1.41
C ASP A 315 -20.65 -7.38 0.50
N HIS A 316 -19.36 -7.63 0.78
CA HIS A 316 -18.45 -8.41 -0.06
C HIS A 316 -17.84 -9.61 0.69
N LYS A 317 -18.65 -10.29 1.51
CA LYS A 317 -18.20 -11.44 2.31
C LYS A 317 -17.55 -12.54 1.47
N GLU A 318 -18.16 -12.91 0.34
CA GLU A 318 -17.63 -13.94 -0.55
C GLU A 318 -16.20 -13.64 -1.00
N TRP A 319 -15.87 -12.37 -1.28
CA TRP A 319 -14.54 -11.99 -1.74
C TRP A 319 -13.46 -12.30 -0.69
N TRP A 320 -13.65 -11.82 0.56
CA TRP A 320 -12.62 -12.00 1.59
C TRP A 320 -12.67 -13.38 2.26
N GLU A 321 -13.83 -14.04 2.35
CA GLU A 321 -13.94 -15.40 2.85
C GLU A 321 -13.20 -16.41 1.95
N ASN A 322 -13.26 -16.24 0.63
CA ASN A 322 -12.47 -17.05 -0.30
C ASN A 322 -10.96 -16.88 -0.10
N ILE A 323 -10.52 -15.68 0.22
CA ILE A 323 -9.10 -15.41 0.55
C ILE A 323 -8.73 -16.06 1.89
N VAL A 324 -9.54 -15.87 2.93
CA VAL A 324 -9.28 -16.39 4.28
C VAL A 324 -9.30 -17.91 4.34
N ASN A 325 -10.14 -18.57 3.53
CA ASN A 325 -10.27 -20.03 3.47
C ASN A 325 -9.17 -20.72 2.64
N GLY A 326 -8.30 -19.98 1.96
CA GLY A 326 -7.18 -20.48 1.16
C GLY A 326 -5.86 -20.60 1.93
N GLU A 327 -4.74 -20.26 1.29
CA GLU A 327 -3.37 -20.32 1.86
C GLU A 327 -3.19 -19.44 3.10
N TYR A 328 -4.01 -18.40 3.25
CA TYR A 328 -3.97 -17.49 4.40
C TYR A 328 -4.23 -18.19 5.74
N GLN A 329 -5.02 -19.27 5.79
CA GLN A 329 -5.25 -20.02 7.05
C GLN A 329 -3.95 -20.60 7.64
N ASN A 330 -3.03 -21.05 6.79
CA ASN A 330 -1.75 -21.61 7.24
C ASN A 330 -0.89 -20.50 7.85
N TYR A 331 -0.80 -19.37 7.16
CA TYR A 331 -0.10 -18.19 7.67
C TYR A 331 -0.68 -17.70 9.01
N TYR A 332 -2.01 -17.57 9.11
CA TYR A 332 -2.67 -17.14 10.34
C TYR A 332 -2.33 -18.05 11.54
N LYS A 333 -2.36 -19.37 11.33
CA LYS A 333 -2.00 -20.35 12.37
C LYS A 333 -0.53 -20.23 12.78
N GLU A 334 0.38 -19.97 11.85
CA GLU A 334 1.81 -19.79 12.13
C GLU A 334 2.08 -18.53 12.95
N MET A 335 1.45 -17.41 12.57
CA MET A 335 1.66 -16.11 13.22
C MET A 335 0.99 -15.99 14.57
N TYR A 336 -0.24 -16.47 14.69
CA TYR A 336 -1.07 -16.28 15.89
C TYR A 336 -1.29 -17.57 16.69
N GLY A 337 -1.25 -18.73 16.07
CA GLY A 337 -1.46 -20.04 16.71
C GLY A 337 -0.34 -20.49 17.65
N LYS A 338 0.88 -19.93 17.52
CA LYS A 338 2.04 -20.19 18.38
C LYS A 338 2.27 -19.11 19.45
N LYS A 339 1.59 -17.98 19.36
CA LYS A 339 1.80 -16.80 20.24
C LYS A 339 0.73 -16.66 21.33
N GLY A 340 -0.22 -17.57 21.40
CA GLY A 340 -1.37 -17.52 22.31
C GLY A 340 -1.43 -18.66 23.32
N LEU A 341 -0.28 -19.17 23.82
CA LEU A 341 -0.23 -20.08 24.98
C LEU A 341 1.00 -19.78 25.83
#